data_410d2a332daf64120430252ddef10875
#
_entry.id   410d2a332daf64120430252ddef10875
#
_cell.length_a   1.000
_cell.length_b   1.000
_cell.length_c   1.000
_cell.angle_alpha   90.00
_cell.angle_beta   90.00
_cell.angle_gamma   90.00
#
_symmetry.space_group_name_H-M   'P 1'
#
loop_
_entity.id
_entity.type
_entity.pdbx_description
1 polymer ?
#
loop_
_entity_poly.entity_id
_entity_poly.type
_entity_poly.pdbx_seq_one_letter_code
_entity_poly.pdbx_strand_id
1 'polypeptide(L)'
;DKDFKRVAYSGAHDATIAAVASGKVDAGALNISVWEKFVADKKVDTAKVKVIFTTPAYFDYNWTVHSDMPVAQREKLTKAFLDLSPATPEGKEILALQRATRFIPTQASNYKGIETAARSAGLIK
;
A
#
# COMPACT_ATOMS: atom_id res chain seq x y z
N ASP A 1 4.95 -16.00 13.16
CA ASP A 1 5.95 -16.91 12.56
C ASP A 1 5.83 -18.36 13.07
N LYS A 2 5.33 -18.57 14.29
CA LYS A 2 5.21 -19.92 14.88
C LYS A 2 4.18 -20.82 14.16
N ASP A 3 3.21 -20.22 13.49
CA ASP A 3 2.13 -20.92 12.80
C ASP A 3 2.49 -21.30 11.37
N PHE A 4 3.63 -20.84 10.86
CA PHE A 4 4.10 -21.10 9.50
C PHE A 4 5.36 -21.97 9.49
N LYS A 5 5.36 -23.00 8.63
CA LYS A 5 6.53 -23.81 8.40
C LYS A 5 7.72 -22.99 7.86
N ARG A 6 7.43 -22.00 7.03
CA ARG A 6 8.42 -21.10 6.43
C ARG A 6 7.75 -19.80 6.00
N VAL A 7 8.43 -18.69 6.24
CA VAL A 7 8.09 -17.37 5.72
C VAL A 7 9.23 -16.89 4.82
N ALA A 8 8.91 -16.29 3.69
CA ALA A 8 9.86 -15.72 2.75
C ALA A 8 9.26 -14.47 2.09
N TYR A 9 10.11 -13.55 1.70
CA TYR A 9 9.72 -12.35 0.96
C TYR A 9 9.93 -12.59 -0.54
N SER A 10 8.91 -12.30 -1.34
CA SER A 10 8.94 -12.46 -2.80
C SER A 10 9.65 -11.31 -3.52
N GLY A 11 9.81 -10.17 -2.86
CA GLY A 11 10.37 -8.94 -3.42
C GLY A 11 9.37 -8.07 -4.18
N ALA A 12 8.23 -8.62 -4.63
CA ALA A 12 7.22 -7.88 -5.36
C ALA A 12 5.83 -8.52 -5.23
N HIS A 13 4.78 -7.73 -5.37
CA HIS A 13 3.39 -8.20 -5.25
C HIS A 13 2.99 -9.20 -6.34
N ASP A 14 3.42 -8.98 -7.58
CA ASP A 14 3.22 -9.88 -8.71
C ASP A 14 3.93 -11.22 -8.51
N ALA A 15 5.14 -11.20 -8.00
CA ALA A 15 5.89 -12.40 -7.64
C ALA A 15 5.17 -13.21 -6.54
N THR A 16 4.51 -12.54 -5.58
CA THR A 16 3.68 -13.22 -4.58
C THR A 16 2.51 -13.94 -5.23
N ILE A 17 1.77 -13.26 -6.11
CA ILE A 17 0.64 -13.86 -6.84
C ILE A 17 1.10 -15.08 -7.65
N ALA A 18 2.20 -14.95 -8.39
CA ALA A 18 2.75 -16.04 -9.21
C ALA A 18 3.20 -17.23 -8.37
N ALA A 19 3.80 -17.00 -7.20
CA ALA A 19 4.23 -18.06 -6.30
C ALA A 19 3.04 -18.87 -5.74
N VAL A 20 1.94 -18.21 -5.38
CA VAL A 20 0.71 -18.89 -4.94
C VAL A 20 0.05 -19.60 -6.13
N ALA A 21 -0.08 -18.95 -7.29
CA ALA A 21 -0.71 -19.54 -8.47
C ALA A 21 0.00 -20.81 -8.98
N SER A 22 1.32 -20.88 -8.80
CA SER A 22 2.13 -22.05 -9.18
C SER A 22 2.21 -23.13 -8.10
N GLY A 23 1.61 -22.91 -6.92
CA GLY A 23 1.70 -23.83 -5.79
C GLY A 23 3.08 -23.88 -5.12
N LYS A 24 3.95 -22.90 -5.41
CA LYS A 24 5.28 -22.80 -4.76
C LYS A 24 5.17 -22.44 -3.28
N VAL A 25 4.11 -21.72 -2.91
CA VAL A 25 3.72 -21.41 -1.55
C VAL A 25 2.21 -21.59 -1.39
N ASP A 26 1.77 -21.89 -0.18
CA ASP A 26 0.35 -22.14 0.13
C ASP A 26 -0.45 -20.84 0.24
N ALA A 27 0.17 -19.77 0.71
CA ALA A 27 -0.45 -18.46 0.88
C ALA A 27 0.56 -17.34 0.70
N GLY A 28 0.05 -16.13 0.42
CA GLY A 28 0.85 -14.93 0.29
C GLY A 28 0.08 -13.69 0.72
N ALA A 29 0.78 -12.66 1.14
CA ALA A 29 0.21 -11.35 1.49
C ALA A 29 0.67 -10.28 0.51
N LEU A 30 -0.24 -9.44 0.08
CA LEU A 30 0.05 -8.32 -0.83
C LEU A 30 -0.97 -7.19 -0.64
N ASN A 31 -0.66 -6.03 -1.21
CA ASN A 31 -1.55 -4.89 -1.15
C ASN A 31 -2.82 -5.14 -1.99
N ILE A 32 -3.99 -4.85 -1.41
CA ILE A 32 -5.29 -5.08 -2.04
C ILE A 32 -5.44 -4.31 -3.36
N SER A 33 -4.95 -3.09 -3.45
CA SER A 33 -5.05 -2.28 -4.68
C SER A 33 -4.26 -2.88 -5.85
N VAL A 34 -3.18 -3.60 -5.57
CA VAL A 34 -2.41 -4.34 -6.59
C VAL A 34 -3.18 -5.58 -7.02
N TRP A 35 -3.75 -6.32 -6.07
CA TRP A 35 -4.60 -7.46 -6.37
C TRP A 35 -5.76 -7.07 -7.30
N GLU A 36 -6.53 -6.04 -6.93
CA GLU A 36 -7.67 -5.54 -7.70
C GLU A 36 -7.26 -5.15 -9.12
N LYS A 37 -6.11 -4.46 -9.27
CA LYS A 37 -5.57 -4.13 -10.59
C LYS A 37 -5.23 -5.37 -11.39
N PHE A 38 -4.59 -6.37 -10.81
CA PHE A 38 -4.24 -7.61 -11.52
C PHE A 38 -5.47 -8.39 -11.96
N VAL A 39 -6.54 -8.40 -11.15
CA VAL A 39 -7.83 -8.99 -11.52
C VAL A 39 -8.46 -8.22 -12.68
N ALA A 40 -8.53 -6.88 -12.58
CA ALA A 40 -9.08 -6.03 -13.64
C ALA A 40 -8.33 -6.16 -14.97
N ASP A 41 -7.00 -6.25 -14.91
CA ASP A 41 -6.12 -6.45 -16.07
C ASP A 41 -6.13 -7.90 -16.58
N LYS A 42 -6.88 -8.82 -15.97
CA LYS A 42 -6.90 -10.26 -16.27
C LYS A 42 -5.52 -10.94 -16.19
N LYS A 43 -4.66 -10.44 -15.30
CA LYS A 43 -3.29 -10.95 -15.09
C LYS A 43 -3.19 -12.03 -14.02
N VAL A 44 -4.30 -12.42 -13.41
CA VAL A 44 -4.39 -13.49 -12.42
C VAL A 44 -5.56 -14.41 -12.73
N ASP A 45 -5.32 -15.70 -12.59
CA ASP A 45 -6.37 -16.72 -12.67
C ASP A 45 -7.05 -16.85 -11.29
N THR A 46 -8.22 -16.23 -11.15
CA THR A 46 -9.00 -16.25 -9.89
C THR A 46 -9.60 -17.62 -9.56
N ALA A 47 -9.53 -18.60 -10.47
CA ALA A 47 -9.88 -19.97 -10.16
C ALA A 47 -8.76 -20.66 -9.36
N LYS A 48 -7.51 -20.25 -9.55
CA LYS A 48 -6.33 -20.80 -8.85
C LYS A 48 -5.96 -20.02 -7.59
N VAL A 49 -6.18 -18.70 -7.59
CA VAL A 49 -5.79 -17.83 -6.47
C VAL A 49 -7.03 -17.10 -5.95
N LYS A 50 -7.26 -17.19 -4.64
CA LYS A 50 -8.41 -16.56 -3.98
C LYS A 50 -7.95 -15.72 -2.80
N VAL A 51 -8.62 -14.59 -2.58
CA VAL A 51 -8.47 -13.83 -1.34
C VAL A 51 -9.18 -14.59 -0.23
N ILE A 52 -8.45 -14.94 0.81
CA ILE A 52 -8.97 -15.64 2.00
C ILE A 52 -9.22 -14.71 3.16
N PHE A 53 -8.55 -13.54 3.19
CA PHE A 53 -8.69 -12.54 4.23
C PHE A 53 -8.27 -11.17 3.72
N THR A 54 -9.00 -10.13 4.08
CA THR A 54 -8.62 -8.73 3.89
C THR A 54 -8.52 -8.06 5.25
N THR A 55 -7.39 -7.43 5.53
CA THR A 55 -7.20 -6.70 6.79
C THR A 55 -8.19 -5.55 6.92
N PRO A 56 -8.50 -5.06 8.13
CA PRO A 56 -9.15 -3.77 8.29
C PRO A 56 -8.39 -2.67 7.55
N ALA A 57 -9.12 -1.66 7.07
CA ALA A 57 -8.51 -0.50 6.42
C ALA A 57 -7.53 0.22 7.36
N TYR A 58 -6.43 0.66 6.82
CA TYR A 58 -5.40 1.40 7.54
C TYR A 58 -4.88 2.56 6.66
N PHE A 59 -4.23 3.54 7.29
CA PHE A 59 -3.54 4.60 6.56
C PHE A 59 -2.29 4.00 5.92
N ASP A 60 -2.23 4.05 4.59
CA ASP A 60 -1.17 3.46 3.79
C ASP A 60 -0.02 4.47 3.59
N TYR A 61 0.41 4.70 2.37
CA TYR A 61 1.50 5.61 2.06
C TYR A 61 1.22 7.04 2.53
N ASN A 62 2.28 7.73 2.94
CA ASN A 62 2.24 9.15 3.24
C ASN A 62 3.41 9.89 2.59
N TRP A 63 3.23 11.17 2.39
CA TRP A 63 4.30 12.07 2.00
C TRP A 63 4.91 12.69 3.25
N THR A 64 6.22 12.49 3.42
CA THR A 64 6.97 12.95 4.58
C THR A 64 8.03 13.94 4.12
N VAL A 65 8.19 15.01 4.88
CA VAL A 65 9.22 16.01 4.66
C VAL A 65 10.16 16.06 5.86
N HIS A 66 11.39 16.54 5.65
CA HIS A 66 12.34 16.71 6.73
C HIS A 66 11.84 17.74 7.75
N SER A 67 12.14 17.53 9.03
CA SER A 67 11.72 18.43 10.13
C SER A 67 12.17 19.88 9.94
N ASP A 68 13.33 20.09 9.30
CA ASP A 68 13.95 21.40 9.08
C ASP A 68 13.36 22.16 7.89
N MET A 69 12.40 21.55 7.18
CA MET A 69 11.72 22.26 6.08
C MET A 69 11.00 23.49 6.63
N PRO A 70 11.23 24.70 6.07
CA PRO A 70 10.54 25.91 6.48
C PRO A 70 9.02 25.76 6.43
N VAL A 71 8.32 26.22 7.47
CA VAL A 71 6.86 26.07 7.62
C VAL A 71 6.12 26.53 6.37
N ALA A 72 6.46 27.70 5.83
CA ALA A 72 5.81 28.25 4.64
C ALA A 72 5.97 27.34 3.39
N GLN A 73 7.11 26.64 3.25
CA GLN A 73 7.31 25.67 2.16
C GLN A 73 6.48 24.42 2.38
N ARG A 74 6.45 23.89 3.62
CA ARG A 74 5.64 22.75 3.98
C ARG A 74 4.16 23.01 3.74
N GLU A 75 3.66 24.17 4.14
CA GLU A 75 2.26 24.56 3.91
C GLU A 75 1.91 24.66 2.43
N LYS A 76 2.77 25.26 1.62
CA LYS A 76 2.59 25.33 0.16
C LYS A 76 2.55 23.93 -0.46
N LEU A 77 3.47 23.06 -0.08
CA LEU A 77 3.53 21.69 -0.56
C LEU A 77 2.28 20.89 -0.15
N THR A 78 1.90 20.99 1.11
CA THR A 78 0.68 20.36 1.63
C THR A 78 -0.55 20.81 0.86
N LYS A 79 -0.69 22.14 0.66
CA LYS A 79 -1.80 22.68 -0.12
C LYS A 79 -1.80 22.16 -1.55
N ALA A 80 -0.64 22.08 -2.20
CA ALA A 80 -0.54 21.58 -3.57
C ALA A 80 -1.03 20.14 -3.70
N PHE A 81 -0.71 19.25 -2.73
CA PHE A 81 -1.24 17.90 -2.72
C PHE A 81 -2.75 17.83 -2.44
N LEU A 82 -3.24 18.62 -1.48
CA LEU A 82 -4.66 18.61 -1.11
C LEU A 82 -5.56 19.22 -2.19
N ASP A 83 -5.03 20.13 -3.00
CA ASP A 83 -5.75 20.74 -4.12
C ASP A 83 -5.80 19.86 -5.38
N LEU A 84 -5.03 18.77 -5.44
CA LEU A 84 -5.10 17.84 -6.57
C LEU A 84 -6.50 17.26 -6.73
N SER A 85 -7.06 17.43 -7.91
CA SER A 85 -8.41 17.03 -8.23
C SER A 85 -8.44 16.18 -9.51
N PRO A 86 -9.23 15.10 -9.56
CA PRO A 86 -9.43 14.32 -10.79
C PRO A 86 -10.21 15.08 -11.87
N ALA A 87 -10.73 16.29 -11.54
CA ALA A 87 -11.41 17.15 -12.49
C ALA A 87 -10.45 17.87 -13.46
N THR A 88 -9.15 17.96 -13.13
CA THR A 88 -8.12 18.49 -14.03
C THR A 88 -7.33 17.35 -14.68
N PRO A 89 -6.86 17.52 -15.94
CA PRO A 89 -6.07 16.49 -16.62
C PRO A 89 -4.83 16.06 -15.82
N GLU A 90 -4.07 17.04 -15.33
CA GLU A 90 -2.84 16.82 -14.55
C GLU A 90 -3.14 16.14 -13.21
N GLY A 91 -4.16 16.61 -12.51
CA GLY A 91 -4.57 16.01 -11.23
C GLY A 91 -5.06 14.58 -11.40
N LYS A 92 -5.81 14.30 -12.47
CA LYS A 92 -6.25 12.94 -12.82
C LYS A 92 -5.08 12.01 -13.08
N GLU A 93 -4.07 12.47 -13.84
CA GLU A 93 -2.87 11.67 -14.15
C GLU A 93 -2.07 11.35 -12.87
N ILE A 94 -1.78 12.37 -12.05
CA ILE A 94 -1.02 12.20 -10.81
C ILE A 94 -1.75 11.25 -9.83
N LEU A 95 -3.06 11.45 -9.64
CA LEU A 95 -3.86 10.62 -8.76
C LEU A 95 -3.94 9.17 -9.26
N ALA A 96 -4.06 8.96 -10.58
CA ALA A 96 -4.08 7.64 -11.18
C ALA A 96 -2.77 6.86 -10.95
N LEU A 97 -1.61 7.53 -11.00
CA LEU A 97 -0.31 6.92 -10.68
C LEU A 97 -0.27 6.39 -9.24
N GLN A 98 -0.93 7.08 -8.32
CA GLN A 98 -1.05 6.69 -6.91
C GLN A 98 -2.23 5.75 -6.63
N ARG A 99 -3.03 5.40 -7.64
CA ARG A 99 -4.29 4.66 -7.47
C ARG A 99 -5.21 5.31 -6.43
N ALA A 100 -5.19 6.62 -6.38
CA ALA A 100 -5.93 7.44 -5.44
C ALA A 100 -6.96 8.31 -6.15
N THR A 101 -7.97 8.75 -5.43
CA THR A 101 -8.96 9.73 -5.89
C THR A 101 -8.71 11.12 -5.31
N ARG A 102 -7.97 11.19 -4.19
CA ARG A 102 -7.57 12.43 -3.52
C ARG A 102 -6.47 12.16 -2.50
N PHE A 103 -5.77 13.19 -2.10
CA PHE A 103 -4.96 13.21 -0.88
C PHE A 103 -5.79 13.71 0.30
N ILE A 104 -5.46 13.24 1.49
CA ILE A 104 -6.12 13.63 2.74
C ILE A 104 -5.06 14.01 3.79
N PRO A 105 -5.37 14.93 4.71
CA PRO A 105 -4.50 15.18 5.85
C PRO A 105 -4.35 13.93 6.72
N THR A 106 -3.18 13.74 7.30
CA THR A 106 -2.93 12.64 8.22
C THR A 106 -2.09 13.10 9.41
N GLN A 107 -1.98 12.25 10.42
CA GLN A 107 -1.20 12.48 11.63
C GLN A 107 -0.58 11.17 12.13
N ALA A 108 0.49 11.26 12.90
CA ALA A 108 1.27 10.10 13.37
C ALA A 108 0.41 9.04 14.10
N SER A 109 -0.61 9.46 14.84
CA SER A 109 -1.51 8.54 15.56
C SER A 109 -2.26 7.57 14.63
N ASN A 110 -2.48 7.93 13.37
CA ASN A 110 -3.14 7.07 12.38
C ASN A 110 -2.29 5.85 11.99
N TYR A 111 -0.98 5.89 12.27
CA TYR A 111 -0.01 4.83 11.92
C TYR A 111 0.37 3.92 13.10
N LYS A 112 -0.25 4.09 14.29
CA LYS A 112 0.06 3.26 15.47
C LYS A 112 -0.12 1.77 15.23
N GLY A 113 -1.12 1.36 14.45
CA GLY A 113 -1.32 -0.04 14.10
C GLY A 113 -0.16 -0.62 13.28
N ILE A 114 0.34 0.15 12.31
CA ILE A 114 1.50 -0.22 11.50
C ILE A 114 2.76 -0.25 12.37
N GLU A 115 2.96 0.73 13.25
CA GLU A 115 4.07 0.74 14.20
C GLU A 115 4.06 -0.51 15.07
N THR A 116 2.90 -0.85 15.65
CA THR A 116 2.76 -2.07 16.47
C THR A 116 3.11 -3.33 15.68
N ALA A 117 2.61 -3.45 14.46
CA ALA A 117 2.92 -4.58 13.59
C ALA A 117 4.42 -4.66 13.25
N ALA A 118 5.05 -3.51 12.93
CA ALA A 118 6.47 -3.43 12.63
C ALA A 118 7.35 -3.82 13.82
N ARG A 119 6.98 -3.39 15.05
CA ARG A 119 7.66 -3.82 16.29
C ARG A 119 7.50 -5.32 16.53
N SER A 120 6.28 -5.84 16.38
CA SER A 120 6.02 -7.28 16.53
C SER A 120 6.78 -8.14 15.51
N ALA A 121 7.02 -7.60 14.33
CA ALA A 121 7.81 -8.24 13.28
C ALA A 121 9.35 -8.03 13.43
N GLY A 122 9.78 -7.25 14.43
CA GLY A 122 11.20 -6.94 14.64
C GLY A 122 11.83 -5.99 13.60
N LEU A 123 10.98 -5.27 12.83
CA LEU A 123 11.45 -4.34 11.79
C LEU A 123 11.91 -3.01 12.38
N ILE A 124 11.35 -2.62 13.52
CA ILE A 124 11.75 -1.44 14.30
C ILE A 124 11.87 -1.82 15.78
N LYS A 125 12.76 -1.13 16.49
CA LYS A 125 13.03 -1.31 17.93
C LYS A 125 12.07 -0.46 18.78
#